data_85dc54a1530aaea438ed0a6fd992b561
#
_entry.id   85dc54a1530aaea438ed0a6fd992b561
#
_cell.length_a   1.000
_cell.length_b   1.000
_cell.length_c   1.000
_cell.angle_alpha   90.00
_cell.angle_beta   90.00
_cell.angle_gamma   90.00
#
_symmetry.space_group_name_H-M   'P 1'
#
loop_
_entity.id
_entity.type
_entity.pdbx_description
1 polymer ?
#
loop_
_entity_poly.entity_id
_entity_poly.type
_entity_poly.pdbx_seq_one_letter_code
_entity_poly.pdbx_strand_id
1 'polypeptide(L)'
;MNEDTFVAGGCRFDLSHRSQQPRCNCRIKYDTYPNSNAAPGDQVLACNFPTTNRIRPQDASRLELLAVLEQAPDTATKTYEVRTFGCQMNVHDSERLSGLLEEAGYVPVADDAQPDLVVFNTCAVRENADKRLYGTLGALKNDKESRPRMQIAVGGCLAQKDKDTVIQKAPWVDVVFGTHNIGSLPALLDRAAHNNQAQVEIVDALEQFPSVLPAKRESAYAGWVSVSVGCNNTCTFCIVPSLRGKEVDRRPGDILAEVQALVDQGVSEVTLLGQNVNAYGVNFADESLERDRSAFSKLLRACGEISGLERLRFTSPHPAEFTSDVIDAMAETPNICPQLHMPLQSGSDKVLKEMKRSYRSAKFLAILDEVRAKLPNAAITTDIIVGFPGETEEDFQATLDVVKKARFTSAYTFQYSPRPGTPAAEYDNQVPKAVVQERYERLLAVQERISREENEKLIGTEVELLVQADGGRKNDQTHRMTGRARDGRLVHFAPTPAADGAIDGEIRAGDVITTTITGAAPFFLLADSGVHSHRRTKAGDMSAAGKVPTTEPVGVGLGLPRIGQPAAAPATSGCGDCA
;
A
#
# COMPACT_ATOMS: atom_id res chain seq x y z
N MET A 1 -38.85 17.31 -36.18
CA MET A 1 -38.11 17.38 -34.93
C MET A 1 -37.98 18.84 -34.62
N ASN A 2 -38.69 19.31 -33.60
CA ASN A 2 -38.74 20.75 -33.28
C ASN A 2 -37.54 21.11 -32.42
N GLU A 3 -36.72 22.01 -32.92
CA GLU A 3 -35.47 22.49 -32.29
C GLU A 3 -35.66 23.65 -31.27
N ASP A 4 -36.88 23.86 -30.77
CA ASP A 4 -37.19 25.07 -29.99
C ASP A 4 -37.31 24.84 -28.45
N THR A 5 -36.80 23.72 -27.92
CA THR A 5 -36.89 23.45 -26.45
C THR A 5 -35.55 23.11 -25.88
N PHE A 6 -35.06 23.91 -24.93
CA PHE A 6 -33.84 23.70 -24.16
C PHE A 6 -34.18 23.41 -22.67
N VAL A 7 -33.55 22.42 -22.09
CA VAL A 7 -33.73 22.03 -20.65
C VAL A 7 -32.40 22.17 -19.91
N ALA A 8 -32.33 23.06 -18.95
CA ALA A 8 -31.22 23.20 -18.04
C ALA A 8 -31.72 23.20 -16.57
N GLY A 9 -31.16 22.37 -15.73
CA GLY A 9 -31.41 22.38 -14.30
C GLY A 9 -32.87 22.11 -13.86
N GLY A 10 -33.63 21.28 -14.59
CA GLY A 10 -35.00 20.90 -14.23
C GLY A 10 -36.08 21.91 -14.64
N CYS A 11 -35.74 23.02 -15.28
CA CYS A 11 -36.70 24.00 -15.81
C CYS A 11 -36.79 23.91 -17.33
N ARG A 12 -38.01 23.93 -17.87
CA ARG A 12 -38.29 23.94 -19.31
C ARG A 12 -38.54 25.36 -19.77
N PHE A 13 -37.84 25.80 -20.81
CA PHE A 13 -38.05 27.09 -21.45
C PHE A 13 -38.66 26.89 -22.84
N ASP A 14 -39.74 27.60 -23.12
CA ASP A 14 -40.40 27.65 -24.44
C ASP A 14 -40.04 28.97 -25.10
N LEU A 15 -39.39 28.92 -26.26
CA LEU A 15 -38.89 30.08 -27.00
C LEU A 15 -39.82 30.52 -28.16
N SER A 16 -41.01 29.91 -28.26
CA SER A 16 -41.90 30.13 -29.41
C SER A 16 -42.69 31.46 -29.40
N HIS A 17 -42.63 32.27 -28.33
CA HIS A 17 -43.37 33.55 -28.24
C HIS A 17 -42.47 34.76 -28.00
N ARG A 18 -42.32 35.57 -29.02
CA ARG A 18 -41.50 36.79 -29.08
C ARG A 18 -42.05 38.01 -28.32
N SER A 19 -42.85 37.92 -27.30
CA SER A 19 -43.39 39.14 -26.69
C SER A 19 -43.88 39.02 -25.21
N GLN A 20 -43.34 38.16 -24.38
CA GLN A 20 -43.63 38.21 -22.94
C GLN A 20 -42.45 37.79 -22.09
N GLN A 21 -42.26 38.45 -20.93
CA GLN A 21 -41.20 38.12 -19.97
C GLN A 21 -41.27 36.63 -19.56
N PRO A 22 -40.16 35.93 -19.42
CA PRO A 22 -40.16 34.52 -18.98
C PRO A 22 -40.69 34.41 -17.58
N ARG A 23 -41.79 33.67 -17.37
CA ARG A 23 -42.31 33.26 -16.07
C ARG A 23 -41.71 31.87 -15.75
N CYS A 24 -40.90 31.80 -14.72
CA CYS A 24 -40.38 30.54 -14.24
C CYS A 24 -41.41 29.92 -13.24
N ASN A 25 -41.99 28.76 -13.61
CA ASN A 25 -42.87 27.99 -12.73
C ASN A 25 -42.04 26.84 -12.09
N CYS A 26 -41.44 27.09 -10.94
CA CYS A 26 -40.81 26.04 -10.16
C CYS A 26 -41.81 25.51 -9.11
N ARG A 27 -42.17 24.23 -9.22
CA ARG A 27 -42.94 23.52 -8.20
C ARG A 27 -41.95 22.74 -7.33
N ILE A 28 -41.67 23.21 -6.13
CA ILE A 28 -40.88 22.49 -5.13
C ILE A 28 -41.85 21.75 -4.21
N LYS A 29 -41.77 20.43 -4.16
CA LYS A 29 -42.46 19.62 -3.16
C LYS A 29 -41.61 19.56 -1.89
N TYR A 30 -42.14 20.05 -0.78
CA TYR A 30 -41.59 19.82 0.55
C TYR A 30 -42.35 18.64 1.18
N ASP A 31 -41.63 17.61 1.61
CA ASP A 31 -42.15 16.62 2.54
C ASP A 31 -42.13 17.24 3.93
N THR A 32 -43.32 17.52 4.46
CA THR A 32 -43.51 18.08 5.81
C THR A 32 -43.47 16.97 6.84
N TYR A 33 -42.66 17.15 7.87
CA TYR A 33 -42.73 16.40 9.12
C TYR A 33 -44.11 16.59 9.78
N PRO A 34 -44.68 15.57 10.43
CA PRO A 34 -46.04 15.64 11.01
C PRO A 34 -46.01 16.39 12.32
N ASN A 35 -46.36 17.67 12.32
CA ASN A 35 -47.04 18.36 13.40
C ASN A 35 -47.19 19.85 13.12
N SER A 36 -48.25 20.22 12.42
CA SER A 36 -48.96 21.49 12.58
C SER A 36 -50.20 21.50 11.68
N ASN A 37 -51.36 21.75 12.28
CA ASN A 37 -52.62 21.96 11.59
C ASN A 37 -52.56 23.25 10.74
N ALA A 38 -52.34 23.14 9.45
CA ALA A 38 -52.63 24.20 8.49
C ALA A 38 -52.89 23.57 7.11
N ALA A 39 -53.96 24.00 6.47
CA ALA A 39 -54.39 23.54 5.16
C ALA A 39 -53.40 23.91 4.05
N PRO A 40 -53.29 23.11 2.97
CA PRO A 40 -52.36 23.38 1.89
C PRO A 40 -52.81 24.54 1.02
N GLY A 41 -52.12 25.67 1.13
CA GLY A 41 -52.27 26.79 0.24
C GLY A 41 -51.05 26.93 -0.65
N ASP A 42 -51.25 26.94 -1.98
CA ASP A 42 -50.20 27.22 -2.96
C ASP A 42 -49.66 28.67 -2.79
N GLN A 43 -48.50 28.83 -2.15
CA GLN A 43 -47.80 30.11 -2.12
C GLN A 43 -46.83 30.20 -3.30
N VAL A 44 -47.13 31.13 -4.21
CA VAL A 44 -46.24 31.54 -5.28
C VAL A 44 -45.26 32.58 -4.73
N LEU A 45 -44.04 32.17 -4.53
CA LEU A 45 -42.93 33.09 -4.19
C LEU A 45 -42.44 33.79 -5.49
N ALA A 46 -42.67 35.08 -5.56
CA ALA A 46 -42.10 35.92 -6.61
C ALA A 46 -40.63 36.19 -6.25
N CYS A 47 -39.71 35.74 -7.09
CA CYS A 47 -38.29 36.11 -7.00
C CYS A 47 -38.12 37.55 -7.48
N ASN A 48 -37.90 38.50 -6.56
CA ASN A 48 -37.50 39.86 -6.89
C ASN A 48 -35.99 39.90 -7.18
N PHE A 49 -35.60 40.06 -8.43
CA PHE A 49 -34.25 40.47 -8.78
C PHE A 49 -34.11 42.00 -8.68
N PRO A 50 -33.02 42.52 -8.14
CA PRO A 50 -32.80 43.97 -8.09
C PRO A 50 -32.63 44.50 -9.54
N THR A 51 -33.48 45.43 -9.90
CA THR A 51 -33.48 46.14 -11.18
C THR A 51 -32.39 47.20 -11.21
N THR A 52 -31.14 46.81 -11.45
CA THR A 52 -30.09 47.74 -11.91
C THR A 52 -29.10 46.99 -12.77
N ASN A 53 -29.37 46.93 -14.02
CA ASN A 53 -28.58 47.02 -15.25
C ASN A 53 -29.35 46.33 -16.40
N ARG A 54 -29.98 47.15 -17.22
CA ARG A 54 -30.51 46.71 -18.51
C ARG A 54 -29.30 46.35 -19.38
N ILE A 55 -28.95 45.06 -19.48
CA ILE A 55 -28.10 44.56 -20.58
C ILE A 55 -28.98 44.58 -21.83
N ARG A 56 -28.59 45.37 -22.83
CA ARG A 56 -29.27 45.38 -24.13
C ARG A 56 -28.97 44.04 -24.83
N PRO A 57 -29.92 43.41 -25.49
CA PRO A 57 -29.73 42.11 -26.17
C PRO A 57 -28.67 42.08 -27.28
N GLN A 58 -28.07 43.22 -27.59
CA GLN A 58 -27.07 43.35 -28.65
C GLN A 58 -25.60 43.31 -28.17
N ASP A 59 -25.37 43.38 -26.85
CA ASP A 59 -24.01 43.45 -26.28
C ASP A 59 -23.52 42.18 -25.57
N ALA A 60 -24.40 41.16 -25.48
CA ALA A 60 -23.97 39.83 -25.05
C ALA A 60 -23.23 39.17 -26.23
N SER A 61 -21.94 39.43 -26.32
CA SER A 61 -21.11 38.81 -27.34
C SER A 61 -21.20 37.28 -27.19
N ARG A 62 -21.33 36.59 -28.31
CA ARG A 62 -21.35 35.12 -28.43
C ARG A 62 -20.15 34.46 -27.65
N LEU A 63 -19.13 35.26 -27.35
CA LEU A 63 -17.94 34.91 -26.58
C LEU A 63 -18.21 34.80 -25.06
N GLU A 64 -19.07 35.64 -24.45
CA GLU A 64 -19.41 35.54 -23.05
C GLU A 64 -20.35 34.35 -22.76
N LEU A 65 -21.28 34.05 -23.71
CA LEU A 65 -22.11 32.85 -23.58
C LEU A 65 -21.31 31.55 -23.78
N LEU A 66 -20.29 31.56 -24.65
CA LEU A 66 -19.35 30.43 -24.81
C LEU A 66 -18.46 30.28 -23.58
N ALA A 67 -17.99 31.36 -22.96
CA ALA A 67 -17.20 31.31 -21.73
C ALA A 67 -17.98 30.78 -20.50
N VAL A 68 -19.31 31.01 -20.45
CA VAL A 68 -20.19 30.42 -19.42
C VAL A 68 -20.51 28.94 -19.73
N LEU A 69 -20.57 28.56 -21.00
CA LEU A 69 -20.78 27.17 -21.42
C LEU A 69 -19.49 26.34 -21.35
N GLU A 70 -18.30 26.95 -21.41
CA GLU A 70 -17.00 26.30 -21.16
C GLU A 70 -16.78 25.98 -19.67
N GLN A 71 -17.63 26.48 -18.77
CA GLN A 71 -17.64 26.11 -17.32
C GLN A 71 -18.68 25.03 -17.00
N ALA A 72 -19.20 24.29 -17.97
CA ALA A 72 -19.90 23.03 -17.69
C ALA A 72 -18.91 22.10 -16.93
N PRO A 73 -19.33 21.41 -15.87
CA PRO A 73 -18.44 20.49 -15.17
C PRO A 73 -17.88 19.50 -16.19
N ASP A 74 -16.57 19.42 -16.22
CA ASP A 74 -15.80 18.52 -17.09
C ASP A 74 -16.26 17.10 -16.76
N THR A 75 -17.19 16.54 -17.55
CA THR A 75 -17.73 15.18 -17.35
C THR A 75 -16.78 14.11 -17.84
N ALA A 76 -15.59 14.50 -18.29
CA ALA A 76 -14.53 13.56 -18.62
C ALA A 76 -14.03 12.88 -17.33
N THR A 77 -14.02 11.57 -17.34
CA THR A 77 -13.46 10.77 -16.24
C THR A 77 -11.98 11.09 -16.09
N LYS A 78 -11.57 11.61 -14.93
CA LYS A 78 -10.18 11.98 -14.66
C LYS A 78 -9.32 10.72 -14.48
N THR A 79 -8.12 10.76 -15.01
CA THR A 79 -7.15 9.67 -14.90
C THR A 79 -6.14 9.91 -13.77
N TYR A 80 -5.66 8.82 -13.15
CA TYR A 80 -4.66 8.92 -12.08
C TYR A 80 -3.52 7.92 -12.24
N GLU A 81 -2.38 8.27 -11.64
CA GLU A 81 -1.22 7.41 -11.45
C GLU A 81 -0.71 7.53 -10.01
N VAL A 82 -0.48 6.41 -9.31
CA VAL A 82 0.17 6.39 -8.00
C VAL A 82 1.61 5.89 -8.15
N ARG A 83 2.58 6.71 -7.77
CA ARG A 83 4.02 6.38 -7.81
C ARG A 83 4.54 6.12 -6.40
N THR A 84 4.87 4.87 -6.10
CA THR A 84 5.33 4.43 -4.78
C THR A 84 6.86 4.35 -4.72
N PHE A 85 7.46 5.08 -3.77
CA PHE A 85 8.88 5.00 -3.47
C PHE A 85 9.08 4.63 -2.00
N GLY A 86 9.15 3.31 -1.69
CA GLY A 86 9.24 2.96 -0.28
C GLY A 86 9.32 1.49 0.08
N CYS A 87 8.76 1.15 1.21
CA CYS A 87 8.65 -0.20 1.76
C CYS A 87 7.23 -0.76 1.54
N GLN A 88 7.00 -1.99 2.02
CA GLN A 88 5.70 -2.67 1.92
C GLN A 88 4.54 -1.85 2.53
N MET A 89 4.80 -1.10 3.61
CA MET A 89 3.79 -0.20 4.18
C MET A 89 3.38 0.90 3.20
N ASN A 90 4.32 1.45 2.41
CA ASN A 90 3.96 2.41 1.37
C ASN A 90 3.18 1.75 0.22
N VAL A 91 3.51 0.51 -0.15
CA VAL A 91 2.72 -0.22 -1.16
C VAL A 91 1.28 -0.39 -0.67
N HIS A 92 1.10 -0.87 0.55
CA HIS A 92 -0.22 -1.00 1.16
C HIS A 92 -0.99 0.34 1.24
N ASP A 93 -0.30 1.44 1.63
CA ASP A 93 -0.89 2.78 1.64
C ASP A 93 -1.30 3.21 0.20
N SER A 94 -0.49 2.85 -0.83
CA SER A 94 -0.79 3.17 -2.24
C SER A 94 -1.98 2.41 -2.79
N GLU A 95 -2.18 1.14 -2.41
CA GLU A 95 -3.39 0.39 -2.73
C GLU A 95 -4.65 1.07 -2.15
N ARG A 96 -4.54 1.64 -0.93
CA ARG A 96 -5.63 2.41 -0.31
C ARG A 96 -5.87 3.76 -1.02
N LEU A 97 -4.79 4.46 -1.40
CA LEU A 97 -4.90 5.69 -2.20
C LEU A 97 -5.59 5.43 -3.53
N SER A 98 -5.21 4.35 -4.23
CA SER A 98 -5.84 3.97 -5.49
C SER A 98 -7.32 3.63 -5.31
N GLY A 99 -7.69 2.88 -4.27
CA GLY A 99 -9.08 2.57 -3.95
C GLY A 99 -9.93 3.81 -3.67
N LEU A 100 -9.41 4.77 -2.90
CA LEU A 100 -10.07 6.06 -2.62
C LEU A 100 -10.28 6.88 -3.88
N LEU A 101 -9.30 6.90 -4.80
CA LEU A 101 -9.42 7.63 -6.05
C LEU A 101 -10.43 6.98 -6.99
N GLU A 102 -10.48 5.64 -7.06
CA GLU A 102 -11.51 4.93 -7.85
C GLU A 102 -12.92 5.16 -7.27
N GLU A 103 -13.08 5.18 -5.93
CA GLU A 103 -14.35 5.53 -5.27
C GLU A 103 -14.76 6.99 -5.56
N ALA A 104 -13.78 7.89 -5.70
CA ALA A 104 -14.01 9.29 -6.09
C ALA A 104 -14.24 9.50 -7.60
N GLY A 105 -14.27 8.40 -8.40
CA GLY A 105 -14.57 8.44 -9.83
C GLY A 105 -13.37 8.65 -10.75
N TYR A 106 -12.13 8.56 -10.22
CA TYR A 106 -10.94 8.52 -11.05
C TYR A 106 -10.74 7.13 -11.64
N VAL A 107 -10.07 7.03 -12.78
CA VAL A 107 -9.67 5.76 -13.40
C VAL A 107 -8.15 5.70 -13.55
N PRO A 108 -7.53 4.50 -13.46
CA PRO A 108 -6.10 4.37 -13.73
C PRO A 108 -5.76 4.87 -15.15
N VAL A 109 -4.62 5.55 -15.27
CA VAL A 109 -4.14 5.99 -16.59
C VAL A 109 -3.80 4.76 -17.44
N ALA A 110 -4.14 4.78 -18.73
CA ALA A 110 -3.72 3.75 -19.68
C ALA A 110 -2.21 3.86 -19.98
N ASP A 111 -1.61 2.73 -20.39
CA ASP A 111 -0.22 2.71 -20.83
C ASP A 111 -0.01 3.77 -21.93
N ASP A 112 1.12 4.47 -21.88
CA ASP A 112 1.51 5.55 -22.79
C ASP A 112 0.65 6.84 -22.75
N ALA A 113 -0.37 6.90 -21.88
CA ALA A 113 -1.18 8.11 -21.68
C ALA A 113 -0.61 8.99 -20.55
N GLN A 114 -0.99 10.27 -20.56
CA GLN A 114 -0.59 11.20 -19.50
C GLN A 114 -1.71 11.35 -18.47
N PRO A 115 -1.44 11.11 -17.16
CA PRO A 115 -2.46 11.19 -16.12
C PRO A 115 -2.89 12.64 -15.84
N ASP A 116 -4.15 12.81 -15.41
CA ASP A 116 -4.66 14.08 -14.88
C ASP A 116 -4.22 14.32 -13.43
N LEU A 117 -3.92 13.24 -12.70
CA LEU A 117 -3.43 13.27 -11.33
C LEU A 117 -2.24 12.34 -11.16
N VAL A 118 -1.14 12.85 -10.62
CA VAL A 118 0.00 12.03 -10.14
C VAL A 118 0.08 12.12 -8.63
N VAL A 119 -0.01 10.98 -7.96
CA VAL A 119 0.16 10.87 -6.50
C VAL A 119 1.49 10.19 -6.19
N PHE A 120 2.34 10.86 -5.44
CA PHE A 120 3.57 10.29 -4.91
C PHE A 120 3.35 9.80 -3.49
N ASN A 121 3.60 8.51 -3.23
CA ASN A 121 3.65 7.96 -1.87
C ASN A 121 5.09 7.56 -1.56
N THR A 122 5.73 8.31 -0.66
CA THR A 122 7.19 8.26 -0.51
C THR A 122 7.63 7.97 0.92
N CYS A 123 8.63 7.07 1.03
CA CYS A 123 9.30 6.73 2.28
C CYS A 123 10.29 7.82 2.71
N ALA A 124 10.42 8.08 4.01
CA ALA A 124 11.44 8.96 4.60
C ALA A 124 12.62 8.19 5.22
N VAL A 125 12.58 6.85 5.21
CA VAL A 125 13.62 6.00 5.81
C VAL A 125 14.84 5.83 4.89
N ARG A 126 14.64 5.92 3.57
CA ARG A 126 15.70 5.70 2.57
C ARG A 126 16.05 7.03 1.89
N GLU A 127 17.32 7.48 2.00
CA GLU A 127 17.79 8.74 1.39
C GLU A 127 17.55 8.80 -0.12
N ASN A 128 17.72 7.68 -0.81
CA ASN A 128 17.46 7.61 -2.25
C ASN A 128 15.99 7.86 -2.63
N ALA A 129 15.03 7.63 -1.71
CA ALA A 129 13.63 7.93 -1.95
C ALA A 129 13.39 9.44 -2.00
N ASP A 130 14.02 10.22 -1.10
CA ASP A 130 13.96 11.68 -1.09
C ASP A 130 14.49 12.25 -2.41
N LYS A 131 15.69 11.79 -2.84
CA LYS A 131 16.32 12.25 -4.10
C LYS A 131 15.46 11.89 -5.32
N ARG A 132 14.88 10.69 -5.34
CA ARG A 132 13.99 10.27 -6.44
C ARG A 132 12.73 11.09 -6.51
N LEU A 133 12.08 11.38 -5.35
CA LEU A 133 10.88 12.21 -5.34
C LEU A 133 11.17 13.59 -5.93
N TYR A 134 12.12 14.35 -5.35
CA TYR A 134 12.39 15.71 -5.82
C TYR A 134 12.92 15.75 -7.26
N GLY A 135 13.69 14.73 -7.70
CA GLY A 135 14.10 14.58 -9.09
C GLY A 135 12.91 14.38 -10.03
N THR A 136 11.97 13.51 -9.66
CA THR A 136 10.77 13.26 -10.47
C THR A 136 9.80 14.45 -10.46
N LEU A 137 9.62 15.12 -9.31
CA LEU A 137 8.85 16.37 -9.24
C LEU A 137 9.44 17.44 -10.16
N GLY A 138 10.78 17.57 -10.20
CA GLY A 138 11.45 18.49 -11.12
C GLY A 138 11.17 18.18 -12.60
N ALA A 139 11.11 16.89 -12.97
CA ALA A 139 10.77 16.48 -14.34
C ALA A 139 9.31 16.83 -14.71
N LEU A 140 8.38 16.70 -13.76
CA LEU A 140 6.95 17.02 -13.99
C LEU A 140 6.64 18.52 -14.05
N LYS A 141 7.60 19.41 -13.76
CA LYS A 141 7.37 20.85 -13.78
C LYS A 141 6.88 21.32 -15.17
N ASN A 142 7.56 20.90 -16.22
CA ASN A 142 7.20 21.29 -17.59
C ASN A 142 5.84 20.72 -18.01
N ASP A 143 5.53 19.49 -17.58
CA ASP A 143 4.22 18.89 -17.83
C ASP A 143 3.10 19.67 -17.15
N LYS A 144 3.32 20.08 -15.90
CA LYS A 144 2.38 20.93 -15.14
C LYS A 144 2.18 22.30 -15.78
N GLU A 145 3.25 22.94 -16.29
CA GLU A 145 3.17 24.22 -16.98
C GLU A 145 2.38 24.12 -18.29
N SER A 146 2.55 23.02 -19.03
CA SER A 146 1.80 22.77 -20.28
C SER A 146 0.37 22.32 -20.04
N ARG A 147 0.09 21.69 -18.89
CA ARG A 147 -1.24 21.19 -18.47
C ARG A 147 -1.62 21.72 -17.09
N PRO A 148 -2.05 23.01 -16.98
CA PRO A 148 -2.32 23.63 -15.66
C PRO A 148 -3.39 22.91 -14.83
N ARG A 149 -4.31 22.17 -15.47
CA ARG A 149 -5.36 21.37 -14.78
C ARG A 149 -4.86 20.05 -14.21
N MET A 150 -3.69 19.54 -14.65
CA MET A 150 -3.06 18.38 -14.05
C MET A 150 -2.79 18.64 -12.58
N GLN A 151 -3.07 17.69 -11.70
CA GLN A 151 -2.80 17.79 -10.28
C GLN A 151 -1.61 16.90 -9.87
N ILE A 152 -0.82 17.37 -8.90
CA ILE A 152 0.30 16.64 -8.31
C ILE A 152 0.09 16.60 -6.80
N ALA A 153 -0.02 15.39 -6.24
CA ALA A 153 -0.13 15.17 -4.80
C ALA A 153 1.10 14.43 -4.25
N VAL A 154 1.55 14.83 -3.07
CA VAL A 154 2.68 14.19 -2.37
C VAL A 154 2.22 13.72 -1.00
N GLY A 155 2.30 12.42 -0.77
CA GLY A 155 1.91 11.75 0.47
C GLY A 155 2.99 10.85 1.06
N GLY A 156 2.63 10.18 2.14
CA GLY A 156 3.47 9.20 2.81
C GLY A 156 4.45 9.78 3.83
N CYS A 157 5.40 8.95 4.25
CA CYS A 157 6.33 9.29 5.34
C CYS A 157 7.19 10.54 5.05
N LEU A 158 7.52 10.81 3.78
CA LEU A 158 8.29 12.00 3.43
C LEU A 158 7.44 13.27 3.58
N ALA A 159 6.21 13.24 3.13
CA ALA A 159 5.28 14.36 3.31
C ALA A 159 5.05 14.65 4.80
N GLN A 160 4.88 13.61 5.62
CA GLN A 160 4.77 13.72 7.09
C GLN A 160 6.01 14.38 7.71
N LYS A 161 7.21 14.09 7.18
CA LYS A 161 8.49 14.68 7.64
C LYS A 161 8.69 16.11 7.17
N ASP A 162 8.56 16.34 5.86
CA ASP A 162 8.97 17.58 5.20
C ASP A 162 7.89 18.66 5.22
N LYS A 163 6.61 18.28 5.35
CA LYS A 163 5.45 19.19 5.48
C LYS A 163 5.46 20.30 4.41
N ASP A 164 5.38 21.55 4.83
CA ASP A 164 5.41 22.74 3.95
C ASP A 164 6.69 22.86 3.11
N THR A 165 7.78 22.23 3.53
CA THR A 165 9.03 22.21 2.77
C THR A 165 8.88 21.60 1.38
N VAL A 166 7.90 20.67 1.20
CA VAL A 166 7.59 20.09 -0.11
C VAL A 166 7.17 21.19 -1.08
N ILE A 167 6.22 22.05 -0.69
CA ILE A 167 5.74 23.17 -1.51
C ILE A 167 6.84 24.21 -1.73
N GLN A 168 7.66 24.48 -0.71
CA GLN A 168 8.79 25.42 -0.85
C GLN A 168 9.80 24.96 -1.93
N LYS A 169 10.07 23.65 -2.00
CA LYS A 169 10.99 23.06 -3.00
C LYS A 169 10.35 22.82 -4.35
N ALA A 170 9.04 22.56 -4.38
CA ALA A 170 8.27 22.23 -5.58
C ALA A 170 6.92 22.99 -5.57
N PRO A 171 6.91 24.31 -5.89
CA PRO A 171 5.70 25.14 -5.82
C PRO A 171 4.58 24.72 -6.78
N TRP A 172 4.85 23.83 -7.70
CA TRP A 172 3.87 23.26 -8.65
C TRP A 172 3.13 22.02 -8.10
N VAL A 173 3.41 21.60 -6.87
CA VAL A 173 2.65 20.56 -6.17
C VAL A 173 1.35 21.17 -5.63
N ASP A 174 0.22 20.49 -5.87
CA ASP A 174 -1.11 20.98 -5.50
C ASP A 174 -1.54 20.51 -4.10
N VAL A 175 -1.13 19.29 -3.69
CA VAL A 175 -1.55 18.68 -2.42
C VAL A 175 -0.37 18.03 -1.71
N VAL A 176 -0.25 18.26 -0.40
CA VAL A 176 0.67 17.54 0.50
C VAL A 176 -0.13 17.00 1.68
N PHE A 177 -0.07 15.67 1.91
CA PHE A 177 -0.83 15.02 2.97
C PHE A 177 0.01 14.00 3.74
N GLY A 178 -0.32 13.81 5.02
CA GLY A 178 0.43 12.93 5.92
C GLY A 178 0.05 11.45 5.81
N THR A 179 0.77 10.61 6.56
CA THR A 179 0.49 9.17 6.68
C THR A 179 -0.77 8.87 7.49
N HIS A 180 -1.24 9.82 8.30
CA HIS A 180 -2.36 9.64 9.22
C HIS A 180 -3.70 10.06 8.63
N ASN A 181 -3.71 10.80 7.52
CA ASN A 181 -4.90 11.34 6.88
C ASN A 181 -5.00 11.00 5.38
N ILE A 182 -4.63 9.78 5.00
CA ILE A 182 -4.74 9.27 3.62
C ILE A 182 -6.17 9.44 3.08
N GLY A 183 -7.18 9.22 3.93
CA GLY A 183 -8.60 9.36 3.57
C GLY A 183 -9.02 10.75 3.13
N SER A 184 -8.27 11.80 3.48
CA SER A 184 -8.56 13.19 3.10
C SER A 184 -8.20 13.52 1.65
N LEU A 185 -7.45 12.67 0.94
CA LEU A 185 -6.91 12.98 -0.38
C LEU A 185 -7.94 13.50 -1.38
N PRO A 186 -9.12 12.85 -1.60
CA PRO A 186 -10.10 13.35 -2.56
C PRO A 186 -10.58 14.77 -2.24
N ALA A 187 -10.87 15.04 -0.96
CA ALA A 187 -11.32 16.35 -0.51
C ALA A 187 -10.23 17.43 -0.64
N LEU A 188 -8.95 17.07 -0.45
CA LEU A 188 -7.82 17.97 -0.64
C LEU A 188 -7.63 18.32 -2.12
N LEU A 189 -7.78 17.36 -3.03
CA LEU A 189 -7.71 17.57 -4.47
C LEU A 189 -8.80 18.53 -4.94
N ASP A 190 -10.03 18.35 -4.47
CA ASP A 190 -11.15 19.23 -4.81
C ASP A 190 -10.94 20.64 -4.27
N ARG A 191 -10.46 20.78 -3.02
CA ARG A 191 -10.13 22.09 -2.43
C ARG A 191 -9.01 22.80 -3.21
N ALA A 192 -7.95 22.08 -3.60
CA ALA A 192 -6.84 22.63 -4.38
C ALA A 192 -7.32 23.12 -5.75
N ALA A 193 -8.15 22.34 -6.44
CA ALA A 193 -8.73 22.69 -7.72
C ALA A 193 -9.65 23.92 -7.64
N HIS A 194 -10.53 23.95 -6.61
CA HIS A 194 -11.50 25.05 -6.44
C HIS A 194 -10.82 26.37 -6.06
N ASN A 195 -9.87 26.32 -5.12
CA ASN A 195 -9.21 27.51 -4.60
C ASN A 195 -8.02 27.96 -5.46
N ASN A 196 -7.58 27.14 -6.41
CA ASN A 196 -6.34 27.32 -7.17
C ASN A 196 -5.12 27.63 -6.26
N GLN A 197 -5.03 26.93 -5.13
CA GLN A 197 -4.00 27.06 -4.13
C GLN A 197 -3.58 25.71 -3.61
N ALA A 198 -2.27 25.51 -3.39
CA ALA A 198 -1.74 24.30 -2.77
C ALA A 198 -2.37 24.05 -1.38
N GLN A 199 -2.72 22.80 -1.12
CA GLN A 199 -3.25 22.32 0.15
C GLN A 199 -2.19 21.51 0.90
N VAL A 200 -1.92 21.85 2.14
CA VAL A 200 -1.01 21.09 3.02
C VAL A 200 -1.81 20.67 4.24
N GLU A 201 -1.98 19.36 4.42
CA GLU A 201 -2.68 18.82 5.58
C GLU A 201 -1.89 17.65 6.18
N ILE A 202 -1.27 17.91 7.32
CA ILE A 202 -0.47 16.94 8.05
C ILE A 202 -1.08 16.76 9.44
N VAL A 203 -1.56 15.57 9.71
CA VAL A 203 -2.16 15.20 11.00
C VAL A 203 -1.15 14.40 11.81
N ASP A 204 -1.03 14.69 13.10
CA ASP A 204 -0.02 14.08 13.99
C ASP A 204 -0.51 12.76 14.61
N ALA A 205 -1.80 12.45 14.53
CA ALA A 205 -2.40 11.22 15.04
C ALA A 205 -3.21 10.49 13.97
N LEU A 206 -3.26 9.17 14.04
CA LEU A 206 -4.03 8.35 13.12
C LEU A 206 -5.55 8.61 13.33
N GLU A 207 -6.22 9.13 12.31
CA GLU A 207 -7.67 9.39 12.35
C GLU A 207 -8.47 8.10 12.11
N GLN A 208 -8.03 7.30 11.15
CA GLN A 208 -8.65 6.03 10.79
C GLN A 208 -7.60 4.99 10.49
N PHE A 209 -7.88 3.75 10.84
CA PHE A 209 -7.01 2.65 10.43
C PHE A 209 -7.04 2.52 8.89
N PRO A 210 -5.89 2.37 8.20
CA PRO A 210 -5.86 2.27 6.73
C PRO A 210 -6.76 1.16 6.18
N SER A 211 -6.99 0.09 6.94
CA SER A 211 -7.83 -1.04 6.55
C SER A 211 -9.33 -0.76 6.45
N VAL A 212 -9.82 0.36 6.99
CA VAL A 212 -11.22 0.80 6.78
C VAL A 212 -11.39 1.61 5.49
N LEU A 213 -10.32 1.83 4.74
CA LEU A 213 -10.35 2.49 3.44
C LEU A 213 -10.43 1.44 2.32
N PRO A 214 -11.10 1.75 1.19
CA PRO A 214 -11.10 0.88 0.03
C PRO A 214 -9.68 0.65 -0.47
N ALA A 215 -9.39 -0.51 -1.05
CA ALA A 215 -8.07 -0.82 -1.58
C ALA A 215 -8.16 -1.35 -3.00
N LYS A 216 -7.38 -0.78 -3.91
CA LYS A 216 -7.09 -1.35 -5.21
C LYS A 216 -5.77 -2.09 -5.13
N ARG A 217 -5.83 -3.42 -5.13
CA ARG A 217 -4.62 -4.26 -5.04
C ARG A 217 -3.81 -4.20 -6.34
N GLU A 218 -2.49 -4.26 -6.19
CA GLU A 218 -1.58 -4.42 -7.33
C GLU A 218 -1.59 -5.85 -7.89
N SER A 219 -1.94 -6.84 -7.05
CA SER A 219 -1.88 -8.25 -7.39
C SER A 219 -3.22 -8.97 -7.16
N ALA A 220 -3.63 -9.83 -8.09
CA ALA A 220 -4.81 -10.68 -7.93
C ALA A 220 -4.60 -11.83 -6.92
N TYR A 221 -3.35 -12.30 -6.74
CA TYR A 221 -3.00 -13.50 -5.97
C TYR A 221 -2.42 -13.22 -4.59
N ALA A 222 -2.00 -11.97 -4.31
CA ALA A 222 -1.40 -11.57 -3.05
C ALA A 222 -2.10 -10.36 -2.44
N GLY A 223 -2.14 -10.29 -1.11
CA GLY A 223 -2.75 -9.19 -0.36
C GLY A 223 -1.96 -8.82 0.88
N TRP A 224 -2.06 -7.55 1.28
CA TRP A 224 -1.44 -7.00 2.48
C TRP A 224 -2.52 -6.75 3.52
N VAL A 225 -2.26 -7.12 4.78
CA VAL A 225 -3.17 -6.88 5.90
C VAL A 225 -2.38 -6.25 7.06
N SER A 226 -2.68 -5.01 7.39
CA SER A 226 -2.08 -4.35 8.55
C SER A 226 -2.69 -4.88 9.84
N VAL A 227 -1.84 -5.38 10.76
CA VAL A 227 -2.25 -5.79 12.10
C VAL A 227 -2.05 -4.68 13.13
N SER A 228 -1.07 -3.80 12.90
CA SER A 228 -0.79 -2.62 13.73
C SER A 228 -0.21 -1.49 12.87
N VAL A 229 -0.32 -0.25 13.37
CA VAL A 229 0.31 0.95 12.80
C VAL A 229 1.09 1.66 13.90
N GLY A 230 2.22 2.29 13.53
CA GLY A 230 3.11 2.96 14.48
C GLY A 230 4.10 2.02 15.15
N CYS A 231 4.94 2.57 16.04
CA CYS A 231 5.95 1.78 16.77
C CYS A 231 6.34 2.46 18.08
N ASN A 232 6.34 1.71 19.17
CA ASN A 232 6.72 2.19 20.49
C ASN A 232 8.22 2.02 20.80
N ASN A 233 9.01 1.41 19.88
CA ASN A 233 10.44 1.27 20.05
C ASN A 233 11.17 2.62 19.92
N THR A 234 12.22 2.81 20.74
CA THR A 234 13.02 4.06 20.80
C THR A 234 14.38 3.92 20.14
N CYS A 235 14.47 3.14 19.05
CA CYS A 235 15.73 2.93 18.32
C CYS A 235 16.34 4.26 17.88
N THR A 236 17.61 4.50 18.23
CA THR A 236 18.25 5.83 18.08
C THR A 236 18.45 6.30 16.64
N PHE A 237 18.40 5.39 15.67
CA PHE A 237 18.54 5.68 14.24
C PHE A 237 17.21 5.77 13.48
N CYS A 238 16.09 5.43 14.14
CA CYS A 238 14.82 5.23 13.46
C CYS A 238 13.88 6.43 13.61
N ILE A 239 13.39 6.93 12.48
CA ILE A 239 12.45 8.05 12.43
C ILE A 239 10.98 7.60 12.43
N VAL A 240 10.70 6.29 12.31
CA VAL A 240 9.33 5.75 12.17
C VAL A 240 8.37 6.21 13.27
N PRO A 241 8.73 6.22 14.57
CA PRO A 241 7.80 6.67 15.61
C PRO A 241 7.31 8.10 15.45
N SER A 242 8.16 9.00 14.93
CA SER A 242 7.78 10.40 14.66
C SER A 242 6.94 10.58 13.39
N LEU A 243 6.89 9.57 12.50
CA LEU A 243 6.17 9.64 11.23
C LEU A 243 4.88 8.82 11.20
N ARG A 244 4.83 7.72 11.98
CA ARG A 244 3.67 6.81 12.01
C ARG A 244 3.03 6.72 13.40
N GLY A 245 3.52 7.53 14.34
CA GLY A 245 2.95 7.65 15.68
C GLY A 245 3.23 6.45 16.60
N LYS A 246 2.51 6.43 17.72
CA LYS A 246 2.51 5.32 18.67
C LYS A 246 1.87 4.09 18.04
N GLU A 247 2.29 2.93 18.51
CA GLU A 247 1.73 1.65 18.08
C GLU A 247 0.27 1.51 18.54
N VAL A 248 -0.59 1.19 17.57
CA VAL A 248 -2.00 0.90 17.78
C VAL A 248 -2.32 -0.41 17.06
N ASP A 249 -2.85 -1.37 17.82
CA ASP A 249 -3.24 -2.69 17.33
C ASP A 249 -4.69 -2.70 16.86
N ARG A 250 -4.94 -3.44 15.76
CA ARG A 250 -6.29 -3.72 15.27
C ARG A 250 -6.93 -4.86 16.06
N ARG A 251 -8.26 -4.87 16.08
CA ARG A 251 -9.00 -6.00 16.66
C ARG A 251 -8.77 -7.27 15.86
N PRO A 252 -8.58 -8.44 16.52
CA PRO A 252 -8.35 -9.71 15.81
C PRO A 252 -9.46 -10.06 14.83
N GLY A 253 -10.73 -9.83 15.21
CA GLY A 253 -11.88 -10.10 14.35
C GLY A 253 -11.86 -9.31 13.04
N ASP A 254 -11.43 -8.03 13.07
CA ASP A 254 -11.34 -7.18 11.87
C ASP A 254 -10.22 -7.69 10.92
N ILE A 255 -9.11 -8.17 11.49
CA ILE A 255 -8.00 -8.75 10.73
C ILE A 255 -8.45 -10.05 10.04
N LEU A 256 -9.09 -10.95 10.80
CA LEU A 256 -9.56 -12.23 10.26
C LEU A 256 -10.63 -12.02 9.18
N ALA A 257 -11.54 -11.07 9.38
CA ALA A 257 -12.57 -10.74 8.39
C ALA A 257 -11.94 -10.18 7.09
N GLU A 258 -10.90 -9.33 7.19
CA GLU A 258 -10.18 -8.82 6.02
C GLU A 258 -9.42 -9.95 5.29
N VAL A 259 -8.75 -10.84 6.01
CA VAL A 259 -8.08 -12.01 5.41
C VAL A 259 -9.09 -12.90 4.69
N GLN A 260 -10.24 -13.19 5.32
CA GLN A 260 -11.31 -13.98 4.70
C GLN A 260 -11.84 -13.30 3.43
N ALA A 261 -12.11 -12.00 3.46
CA ALA A 261 -12.58 -11.25 2.30
C ALA A 261 -11.57 -11.27 1.13
N LEU A 262 -10.27 -11.24 1.42
CA LEU A 262 -9.21 -11.40 0.41
C LEU A 262 -9.24 -12.80 -0.21
N VAL A 263 -9.36 -13.83 0.61
CA VAL A 263 -9.43 -15.24 0.16
C VAL A 263 -10.68 -15.50 -0.69
N ASP A 264 -11.84 -14.96 -0.29
CA ASP A 264 -13.09 -15.06 -1.06
C ASP A 264 -12.96 -14.43 -2.46
N GLN A 265 -12.14 -13.39 -2.57
CA GLN A 265 -11.78 -12.76 -3.84
C GLN A 265 -10.72 -13.55 -4.64
N GLY A 266 -10.21 -14.67 -4.12
CA GLY A 266 -9.24 -15.53 -4.80
C GLY A 266 -7.77 -15.29 -4.43
N VAL A 267 -7.47 -14.43 -3.46
CA VAL A 267 -6.10 -14.26 -2.95
C VAL A 267 -5.64 -15.54 -2.27
N SER A 268 -4.49 -16.05 -2.67
CA SER A 268 -3.86 -17.26 -2.11
C SER A 268 -2.72 -16.96 -1.14
N GLU A 269 -2.09 -15.78 -1.22
CA GLU A 269 -1.01 -15.36 -0.34
C GLU A 269 -1.39 -14.07 0.41
N VAL A 270 -1.33 -14.07 1.74
CA VAL A 270 -1.52 -12.89 2.58
C VAL A 270 -0.26 -12.61 3.39
N THR A 271 0.13 -11.34 3.45
CA THR A 271 1.24 -10.88 4.30
C THR A 271 0.72 -9.93 5.38
N LEU A 272 0.92 -10.30 6.64
CA LEU A 272 0.61 -9.46 7.80
C LEU A 272 1.67 -8.38 7.97
N LEU A 273 1.23 -7.12 8.07
CA LEU A 273 2.08 -5.94 8.18
C LEU A 273 2.00 -5.30 9.57
N GLY A 274 3.16 -4.92 10.09
CA GLY A 274 3.34 -4.08 11.27
C GLY A 274 4.73 -3.47 11.26
N GLN A 275 4.97 -2.46 12.10
CA GLN A 275 6.34 -1.93 12.31
C GLN A 275 7.12 -2.76 13.35
N ASN A 276 6.38 -3.49 14.18
CA ASN A 276 6.83 -4.45 15.18
C ASN A 276 5.75 -5.52 15.30
N VAL A 277 5.61 -6.35 14.26
CA VAL A 277 4.43 -7.20 14.07
C VAL A 277 4.19 -8.18 15.23
N ASN A 278 5.24 -8.65 15.89
CA ASN A 278 5.14 -9.61 16.98
C ASN A 278 4.94 -8.99 18.37
N ALA A 279 4.86 -7.64 18.46
CA ALA A 279 4.32 -6.95 19.64
C ALA A 279 2.78 -6.85 19.63
N TYR A 280 2.14 -7.26 18.54
CA TYR A 280 0.68 -7.28 18.42
C TYR A 280 0.00 -7.91 19.62
N GLY A 281 -1.03 -7.25 20.15
CA GLY A 281 -1.83 -7.72 21.27
C GLY A 281 -1.61 -6.96 22.59
N VAL A 282 -0.75 -5.94 22.61
CA VAL A 282 -0.50 -5.16 23.83
C VAL A 282 -0.91 -3.68 23.73
N ASN A 283 -1.24 -3.20 22.55
CA ASN A 283 -1.53 -1.79 22.27
C ASN A 283 -2.89 -1.59 21.55
N PHE A 284 -3.92 -2.33 21.96
CA PHE A 284 -5.26 -2.16 21.40
C PHE A 284 -5.79 -0.75 21.67
N ALA A 285 -6.41 -0.14 20.63
CA ALA A 285 -7.16 1.11 20.78
C ALA A 285 -8.40 0.92 21.67
N ASP A 286 -8.94 -0.28 21.72
CA ASP A 286 -10.07 -0.67 22.55
C ASP A 286 -9.58 -1.14 23.91
N GLU A 287 -9.78 -0.32 24.95
CA GLU A 287 -9.37 -0.61 26.32
C GLU A 287 -10.12 -1.81 26.94
N SER A 288 -11.20 -2.29 26.32
CA SER A 288 -11.92 -3.48 26.74
C SER A 288 -11.19 -4.79 26.39
N LEU A 289 -10.21 -4.73 25.48
CA LEU A 289 -9.40 -5.88 25.10
C LEU A 289 -8.21 -6.05 26.06
N GLU A 290 -8.08 -7.25 26.60
CA GLU A 290 -6.96 -7.58 27.48
C GLU A 290 -5.63 -7.61 26.71
N ARG A 291 -4.58 -7.14 27.35
CA ARG A 291 -3.21 -7.22 26.81
C ARG A 291 -2.73 -8.67 26.83
N ASP A 292 -2.39 -9.18 25.66
CA ASP A 292 -1.94 -10.55 25.50
C ASP A 292 -0.65 -10.62 24.67
N ARG A 293 0.46 -10.99 25.26
CA ARG A 293 1.75 -11.15 24.56
C ARG A 293 1.79 -12.37 23.64
N SER A 294 0.85 -13.30 23.77
CA SER A 294 0.69 -14.44 22.86
C SER A 294 -0.32 -14.17 21.73
N ALA A 295 -0.86 -12.95 21.66
CA ALA A 295 -1.89 -12.61 20.66
C ALA A 295 -1.40 -12.80 19.22
N PHE A 296 -0.12 -12.50 18.95
CA PHE A 296 0.42 -12.68 17.60
C PHE A 296 0.46 -14.15 17.17
N SER A 297 0.93 -15.05 18.02
CA SER A 297 0.93 -16.50 17.72
C SER A 297 -0.48 -17.07 17.59
N LYS A 298 -1.43 -16.60 18.40
CA LYS A 298 -2.86 -16.93 18.29
C LYS A 298 -3.45 -16.42 16.96
N LEU A 299 -3.12 -15.18 16.57
CA LEU A 299 -3.56 -14.60 15.29
C LEU A 299 -3.01 -15.39 14.11
N LEU A 300 -1.73 -15.80 14.15
CA LEU A 300 -1.14 -16.63 13.10
C LEU A 300 -1.89 -17.96 12.93
N ARG A 301 -2.19 -18.67 14.03
CA ARG A 301 -2.97 -19.91 13.99
C ARG A 301 -4.38 -19.69 13.47
N ALA A 302 -5.07 -18.65 13.96
CA ALA A 302 -6.41 -18.32 13.51
C ALA A 302 -6.48 -17.95 12.01
N CYS A 303 -5.50 -17.21 11.50
CA CYS A 303 -5.37 -16.98 10.06
C CYS A 303 -5.10 -18.29 9.30
N GLY A 304 -4.32 -19.19 9.90
CA GLY A 304 -4.03 -20.50 9.34
C GLY A 304 -5.23 -21.42 9.15
N GLU A 305 -6.30 -21.23 9.93
CA GLU A 305 -7.55 -21.97 9.84
C GLU A 305 -8.47 -21.47 8.69
N ILE A 306 -8.17 -20.32 8.08
CA ILE A 306 -8.97 -19.76 6.99
C ILE A 306 -8.84 -20.65 5.74
N SER A 307 -9.94 -21.29 5.36
CA SER A 307 -9.98 -22.17 4.20
C SER A 307 -9.74 -21.39 2.90
N GLY A 308 -8.82 -21.87 2.08
CA GLY A 308 -8.41 -21.21 0.84
C GLY A 308 -7.20 -20.29 0.98
N LEU A 309 -6.76 -19.95 2.18
CA LEU A 309 -5.48 -19.28 2.40
C LEU A 309 -4.35 -20.31 2.27
N GLU A 310 -3.54 -20.20 1.23
CA GLU A 310 -2.46 -21.16 0.96
C GLU A 310 -1.12 -20.74 1.54
N ARG A 311 -0.88 -19.42 1.63
CA ARG A 311 0.38 -18.84 2.08
C ARG A 311 0.14 -17.66 3.00
N LEU A 312 0.64 -17.77 4.21
CA LEU A 312 0.64 -16.69 5.21
C LEU A 312 2.07 -16.27 5.50
N ARG A 313 2.32 -14.96 5.43
CA ARG A 313 3.61 -14.34 5.75
C ARG A 313 3.43 -13.19 6.73
N PHE A 314 4.50 -12.77 7.34
CA PHE A 314 4.54 -11.54 8.14
C PHE A 314 5.87 -10.83 7.97
N THR A 315 5.89 -9.52 8.25
CA THR A 315 7.09 -8.67 8.12
C THR A 315 7.40 -7.94 9.41
N SER A 316 8.67 -7.51 9.54
CA SER A 316 9.15 -6.63 10.62
C SER A 316 8.98 -7.18 12.06
N PRO A 317 9.22 -8.46 12.33
CA PRO A 317 9.28 -8.93 13.72
C PRO A 317 10.52 -8.36 14.43
N HIS A 318 10.39 -8.12 15.73
CA HIS A 318 11.47 -7.61 16.56
C HIS A 318 12.07 -8.74 17.44
N PRO A 319 13.41 -8.95 17.42
CA PRO A 319 14.03 -10.07 18.12
C PRO A 319 13.79 -10.11 19.63
N ALA A 320 13.58 -8.95 20.28
CA ALA A 320 13.34 -8.90 21.72
C ALA A 320 12.01 -9.54 22.14
N GLU A 321 11.01 -9.47 21.29
CA GLU A 321 9.63 -9.89 21.50
C GLU A 321 9.28 -11.16 20.72
N PHE A 322 10.27 -11.77 20.06
CA PHE A 322 10.08 -13.01 19.33
C PHE A 322 10.19 -14.20 20.30
N THR A 323 9.08 -14.89 20.49
CA THR A 323 8.89 -15.92 21.52
C THR A 323 8.78 -17.32 20.90
N SER A 324 9.01 -18.36 21.70
CA SER A 324 8.93 -19.76 21.24
C SER A 324 7.55 -20.13 20.70
N ASP A 325 6.47 -19.55 21.25
CA ASP A 325 5.10 -19.81 20.79
C ASP A 325 4.82 -19.26 19.39
N VAL A 326 5.53 -18.20 18.95
CA VAL A 326 5.48 -17.75 17.55
C VAL A 326 6.18 -18.76 16.63
N ILE A 327 7.33 -19.30 17.07
CA ILE A 327 8.04 -20.34 16.33
C ILE A 327 7.20 -21.62 16.24
N ASP A 328 6.51 -21.99 17.34
CA ASP A 328 5.58 -23.12 17.36
C ASP A 328 4.42 -22.90 16.38
N ALA A 329 3.82 -21.71 16.38
CA ALA A 329 2.77 -21.38 15.41
C ALA A 329 3.26 -21.49 13.96
N MET A 330 4.50 -21.07 13.67
CA MET A 330 5.09 -21.21 12.33
C MET A 330 5.30 -22.67 11.95
N ALA A 331 5.68 -23.53 12.89
CA ALA A 331 5.96 -24.95 12.64
C ALA A 331 4.69 -25.80 12.53
N GLU A 332 3.68 -25.48 13.33
CA GLU A 332 2.43 -26.26 13.46
C GLU A 332 1.38 -25.89 12.40
N THR A 333 1.48 -24.69 11.79
CA THR A 333 0.46 -24.17 10.87
C THR A 333 0.95 -24.29 9.41
N PRO A 334 0.46 -25.26 8.62
CA PRO A 334 1.05 -25.65 7.33
C PRO A 334 1.08 -24.53 6.27
N ASN A 335 0.15 -23.59 6.30
CA ASN A 335 0.09 -22.48 5.34
C ASN A 335 0.95 -21.28 5.77
N ILE A 336 1.52 -21.25 6.97
CA ILE A 336 2.55 -20.27 7.30
C ILE A 336 3.82 -20.63 6.52
N CYS A 337 4.31 -19.66 5.77
CA CYS A 337 5.50 -19.84 4.95
C CYS A 337 6.76 -19.99 5.81
N PRO A 338 7.67 -20.94 5.50
CA PRO A 338 8.92 -21.14 6.24
C PRO A 338 9.95 -20.04 5.89
N GLN A 339 9.59 -18.80 6.17
CA GLN A 339 10.38 -17.60 5.91
C GLN A 339 10.33 -16.71 7.16
N LEU A 340 11.50 -16.29 7.62
CA LEU A 340 11.62 -15.34 8.73
C LEU A 340 12.53 -14.18 8.33
N HIS A 341 11.98 -12.98 8.23
CA HIS A 341 12.78 -11.76 8.13
C HIS A 341 12.94 -11.15 9.53
N MET A 342 14.13 -11.25 10.12
CA MET A 342 14.40 -10.75 11.47
C MET A 342 15.59 -9.78 11.48
N PRO A 343 15.36 -8.47 11.68
CA PRO A 343 16.39 -7.43 11.63
C PRO A 343 17.43 -7.57 12.77
N LEU A 344 18.69 -7.88 12.45
CA LEU A 344 19.83 -7.94 13.36
C LEU A 344 20.35 -6.55 13.71
N GLN A 345 20.47 -5.69 12.71
CA GLN A 345 21.04 -4.34 12.71
C GLN A 345 22.58 -4.33 12.90
N SER A 346 23.12 -4.95 13.94
CA SER A 346 24.54 -5.11 14.21
C SER A 346 24.82 -6.41 14.99
N GLY A 347 25.98 -7.00 14.80
CA GLY A 347 26.45 -8.15 15.59
C GLY A 347 27.19 -7.75 16.86
N SER A 348 27.52 -6.46 17.04
CA SER A 348 28.16 -5.94 18.25
C SER A 348 27.13 -5.60 19.33
N ASP A 349 27.27 -6.20 20.50
CA ASP A 349 26.40 -5.90 21.64
C ASP A 349 26.53 -4.46 22.15
N LYS A 350 27.71 -3.83 21.97
CA LYS A 350 27.95 -2.41 22.24
C LYS A 350 27.12 -1.55 21.28
N VAL A 351 27.22 -1.79 19.97
CA VAL A 351 26.47 -1.05 18.96
C VAL A 351 24.97 -1.25 19.12
N LEU A 352 24.50 -2.47 19.38
CA LEU A 352 23.10 -2.75 19.69
C LEU A 352 22.60 -1.95 20.90
N LYS A 353 23.43 -1.78 21.94
CA LYS A 353 23.09 -0.95 23.10
C LYS A 353 22.96 0.53 22.72
N GLU A 354 23.90 1.06 21.94
CA GLU A 354 23.87 2.45 21.44
C GLU A 354 22.69 2.68 20.49
N MET A 355 22.32 1.69 19.69
CA MET A 355 21.10 1.68 18.88
C MET A 355 19.80 1.60 19.71
N LYS A 356 19.89 1.43 21.05
CA LYS A 356 18.77 1.11 21.97
C LYS A 356 17.98 -0.13 21.54
N ARG A 357 18.69 -1.17 21.10
CA ARG A 357 18.06 -2.47 20.84
C ARG A 357 18.02 -3.29 22.14
N SER A 358 16.83 -3.81 22.47
CA SER A 358 16.58 -4.52 23.73
C SER A 358 16.99 -6.01 23.70
N TYR A 359 17.76 -6.44 22.71
CA TYR A 359 18.36 -7.77 22.60
C TYR A 359 19.88 -7.67 22.40
N ARG A 360 20.55 -8.83 22.46
CA ARG A 360 21.99 -9.00 22.21
C ARG A 360 22.21 -10.11 21.20
N SER A 361 23.41 -10.18 20.63
CA SER A 361 23.81 -11.15 19.61
C SER A 361 23.56 -12.60 20.02
N ALA A 362 23.85 -12.97 21.27
CA ALA A 362 23.60 -14.31 21.77
C ALA A 362 22.12 -14.70 21.78
N LYS A 363 21.21 -13.80 22.24
CA LYS A 363 19.76 -14.04 22.18
C LYS A 363 19.28 -14.17 20.74
N PHE A 364 19.78 -13.30 19.86
CA PHE A 364 19.42 -13.33 18.44
C PHE A 364 19.78 -14.70 17.82
N LEU A 365 21.00 -15.17 18.02
CA LEU A 365 21.45 -16.47 17.51
C LEU A 365 20.65 -17.64 18.11
N ALA A 366 20.34 -17.61 19.41
CA ALA A 366 19.51 -18.63 20.04
C ALA A 366 18.10 -18.74 19.42
N ILE A 367 17.49 -17.60 19.05
CA ILE A 367 16.22 -17.62 18.33
C ILE A 367 16.39 -18.31 16.96
N LEU A 368 17.45 -18.01 16.22
CA LEU A 368 17.69 -18.65 14.91
C LEU A 368 17.93 -20.15 15.04
N ASP A 369 18.63 -20.58 16.09
CA ASP A 369 18.87 -21.99 16.36
C ASP A 369 17.56 -22.72 16.69
N GLU A 370 16.66 -22.11 17.49
CA GLU A 370 15.33 -22.66 17.77
C GLU A 370 14.45 -22.72 16.49
N VAL A 371 14.46 -21.67 15.66
CA VAL A 371 13.74 -21.67 14.38
C VAL A 371 14.22 -22.82 13.50
N ARG A 372 15.53 -23.02 13.36
CA ARG A 372 16.08 -24.11 12.54
C ARG A 372 15.81 -25.49 13.09
N ALA A 373 15.76 -25.62 14.42
CA ALA A 373 15.42 -26.89 15.05
C ALA A 373 13.98 -27.33 14.74
N LYS A 374 13.02 -26.37 14.69
CA LYS A 374 11.61 -26.65 14.42
C LYS A 374 11.23 -26.55 12.94
N LEU A 375 11.95 -25.73 12.18
CA LEU A 375 11.74 -25.44 10.76
C LEU A 375 13.07 -25.53 9.99
N PRO A 376 13.59 -26.74 9.73
CA PRO A 376 14.95 -26.94 9.17
C PRO A 376 15.16 -26.24 7.80
N ASN A 377 14.09 -26.08 7.03
CA ASN A 377 14.13 -25.48 5.68
C ASN A 377 13.76 -23.99 5.68
N ALA A 378 13.67 -23.35 6.86
CA ALA A 378 13.29 -21.94 6.92
C ALA A 378 14.37 -21.04 6.30
N ALA A 379 13.96 -20.18 5.37
CA ALA A 379 14.80 -19.11 4.87
C ALA A 379 14.81 -17.95 5.87
N ILE A 380 15.98 -17.60 6.37
CA ILE A 380 16.14 -16.51 7.33
C ILE A 380 16.83 -15.35 6.64
N THR A 381 16.19 -14.18 6.68
CA THR A 381 16.72 -12.93 6.13
C THR A 381 16.84 -11.87 7.22
N THR A 382 17.65 -10.83 7.00
CA THR A 382 17.93 -9.82 8.01
C THR A 382 18.19 -8.45 7.43
N ASP A 383 18.20 -7.41 8.30
CA ASP A 383 18.74 -6.07 8.01
C ASP A 383 20.00 -5.84 8.80
N ILE A 384 21.01 -5.20 8.18
CA ILE A 384 22.29 -4.84 8.81
C ILE A 384 22.65 -3.41 8.44
N ILE A 385 23.02 -2.61 9.44
CA ILE A 385 23.51 -1.24 9.28
C ILE A 385 24.99 -1.22 9.59
N VAL A 386 25.81 -0.73 8.64
CA VAL A 386 27.25 -0.58 8.77
C VAL A 386 27.60 0.89 9.00
N GLY A 387 28.58 1.17 9.87
CA GLY A 387 29.06 2.52 10.14
C GLY A 387 28.14 3.31 11.04
N PHE A 388 27.41 2.67 11.94
CA PHE A 388 26.69 3.36 13.01
C PHE A 388 27.67 4.19 13.85
N PRO A 389 27.30 5.40 14.33
CA PRO A 389 28.19 6.25 15.09
C PRO A 389 28.89 5.51 16.25
N GLY A 390 30.21 5.62 16.31
CA GLY A 390 31.04 4.94 17.30
C GLY A 390 31.32 3.45 17.05
N GLU A 391 30.92 2.91 15.90
CA GLU A 391 31.28 1.54 15.48
C GLU A 391 32.81 1.46 15.24
N THR A 392 33.48 0.60 15.98
CA THR A 392 34.91 0.30 15.80
C THR A 392 35.12 -0.83 14.80
N GLU A 393 36.39 -1.15 14.47
CA GLU A 393 36.68 -2.32 13.61
C GLU A 393 36.32 -3.64 14.31
N GLU A 394 36.53 -3.72 15.62
CA GLU A 394 36.16 -4.88 16.44
C GLU A 394 34.64 -5.07 16.47
N ASP A 395 33.86 -3.97 16.56
CA ASP A 395 32.40 -4.00 16.48
C ASP A 395 31.92 -4.51 15.12
N PHE A 396 32.55 -4.04 14.04
CA PHE A 396 32.26 -4.51 12.70
C PHE A 396 32.63 -5.99 12.51
N GLN A 397 33.80 -6.42 13.01
CA GLN A 397 34.20 -7.82 12.97
C GLN A 397 33.22 -8.73 13.71
N ALA A 398 32.71 -8.30 14.88
CA ALA A 398 31.65 -9.01 15.60
C ALA A 398 30.37 -9.16 14.73
N THR A 399 30.05 -8.16 13.93
CA THR A 399 28.92 -8.24 12.98
C THR A 399 29.19 -9.29 11.89
N LEU A 400 30.38 -9.32 11.29
CA LEU A 400 30.77 -10.36 10.33
C LEU A 400 30.70 -11.77 10.94
N ASP A 401 31.11 -11.92 12.19
CA ASP A 401 31.12 -13.22 12.87
C ASP A 401 29.69 -13.71 13.17
N VAL A 402 28.78 -12.82 13.54
CA VAL A 402 27.35 -13.16 13.66
C VAL A 402 26.77 -13.55 12.30
N VAL A 403 27.07 -12.82 11.23
CA VAL A 403 26.61 -13.15 9.86
C VAL A 403 27.08 -14.54 9.43
N LYS A 404 28.36 -14.88 9.66
CA LYS A 404 28.91 -16.22 9.37
C LYS A 404 28.22 -17.33 10.16
N LYS A 405 27.89 -17.10 11.44
CA LYS A 405 27.19 -18.06 12.29
C LYS A 405 25.70 -18.16 11.91
N ALA A 406 25.06 -17.02 11.69
CA ALA A 406 23.65 -16.93 11.35
C ALA A 406 23.32 -17.50 9.98
N ARG A 407 24.25 -17.45 9.01
CA ARG A 407 24.07 -17.96 7.64
C ARG A 407 22.73 -17.52 7.04
N PHE A 408 22.54 -16.19 6.92
CA PHE A 408 21.34 -15.65 6.34
C PHE A 408 21.22 -16.02 4.85
N THR A 409 20.03 -16.43 4.42
CA THR A 409 19.76 -16.68 2.99
C THR A 409 19.83 -15.41 2.17
N SER A 410 19.51 -14.25 2.78
CA SER A 410 19.71 -12.92 2.23
C SER A 410 19.81 -11.89 3.35
N ALA A 411 20.52 -10.79 3.11
CA ALA A 411 20.55 -9.65 4.00
C ALA A 411 20.36 -8.34 3.23
N TYR A 412 19.50 -7.47 3.76
CA TYR A 412 19.42 -6.09 3.32
C TYR A 412 20.45 -5.27 4.11
N THR A 413 21.48 -4.83 3.41
CA THR A 413 22.63 -4.16 4.00
C THR A 413 22.57 -2.67 3.70
N PHE A 414 22.78 -1.85 4.72
CA PHE A 414 22.69 -0.40 4.64
C PHE A 414 23.95 0.24 5.23
N GLN A 415 24.43 1.28 4.58
CA GLN A 415 25.34 2.23 5.21
C GLN A 415 24.53 3.14 6.11
N TYR A 416 25.02 3.41 7.32
CA TYR A 416 24.35 4.37 8.19
C TYR A 416 24.24 5.73 7.51
N SER A 417 23.05 6.29 7.52
CA SER A 417 22.77 7.62 7.01
C SER A 417 22.07 8.43 8.11
N PRO A 418 22.67 9.54 8.58
CA PRO A 418 22.05 10.40 9.59
C PRO A 418 20.69 10.88 9.15
N ARG A 419 19.68 10.73 10.01
CA ARG A 419 18.31 11.21 9.77
C ARG A 419 18.03 12.37 10.72
N PRO A 420 17.81 13.61 10.22
CA PRO A 420 17.42 14.73 11.07
C PRO A 420 16.23 14.36 11.96
N GLY A 421 16.32 14.71 13.24
CA GLY A 421 15.31 14.36 14.25
C GLY A 421 15.49 12.99 14.92
N THR A 422 16.54 12.23 14.58
CA THR A 422 16.90 11.01 15.30
C THR A 422 18.12 11.23 16.20
N PRO A 423 18.18 10.63 17.42
CA PRO A 423 19.31 10.82 18.33
C PRO A 423 20.67 10.50 17.72
N ALA A 424 20.77 9.41 16.93
CA ALA A 424 22.04 8.98 16.34
C ALA A 424 22.58 9.96 15.29
N ALA A 425 21.73 10.81 14.71
CA ALA A 425 22.18 11.84 13.77
C ALA A 425 23.03 12.95 14.46
N GLU A 426 22.83 13.11 15.78
CA GLU A 426 23.48 14.13 16.61
C GLU A 426 24.71 13.61 17.35
N TYR A 427 25.06 12.32 17.17
CA TYR A 427 26.24 11.75 17.81
C TYR A 427 27.53 12.28 17.16
N ASP A 428 28.48 12.76 17.97
CA ASP A 428 29.73 13.36 17.51
C ASP A 428 30.71 12.37 16.85
N ASN A 429 30.59 11.09 17.19
CA ASN A 429 31.50 10.02 16.77
C ASN A 429 31.06 9.35 15.46
N GLN A 430 30.65 10.12 14.46
CA GLN A 430 30.29 9.62 13.14
C GLN A 430 31.48 8.89 12.48
N VAL A 431 31.22 7.72 11.88
CA VAL A 431 32.26 6.95 11.18
C VAL A 431 32.56 7.60 9.82
N PRO A 432 33.83 7.79 9.45
CA PRO A 432 34.20 8.34 8.15
C PRO A 432 33.63 7.53 6.98
N LYS A 433 33.10 8.20 5.96
CA LYS A 433 32.43 7.55 4.79
C LYS A 433 33.30 6.51 4.09
N ALA A 434 34.61 6.74 3.98
CA ALA A 434 35.53 5.79 3.36
C ALA A 434 35.62 4.47 4.16
N VAL A 435 35.60 4.55 5.50
CA VAL A 435 35.60 3.37 6.38
C VAL A 435 34.26 2.64 6.28
N VAL A 436 33.14 3.38 6.25
CA VAL A 436 31.80 2.79 6.07
C VAL A 436 31.71 2.04 4.74
N GLN A 437 32.24 2.62 3.65
CA GLN A 437 32.24 2.00 2.32
C GLN A 437 33.08 0.71 2.30
N GLU A 438 34.26 0.74 2.87
CA GLU A 438 35.16 -0.42 2.95
C GLU A 438 34.51 -1.57 3.76
N ARG A 439 33.96 -1.28 4.92
CA ARG A 439 33.23 -2.26 5.73
C ARG A 439 32.02 -2.82 5.00
N TYR A 440 31.27 -1.96 4.33
CA TYR A 440 30.10 -2.36 3.55
C TYR A 440 30.46 -3.36 2.45
N GLU A 441 31.55 -3.13 1.70
CA GLU A 441 32.02 -4.03 0.65
C GLU A 441 32.46 -5.39 1.23
N ARG A 442 33.13 -5.40 2.37
CA ARG A 442 33.49 -6.65 3.08
C ARG A 442 32.27 -7.43 3.53
N LEU A 443 31.26 -6.75 4.06
CA LEU A 443 30.01 -7.39 4.47
C LEU A 443 29.28 -7.98 3.26
N LEU A 444 29.19 -7.25 2.16
CA LEU A 444 28.57 -7.74 0.93
C LEU A 444 29.26 -9.00 0.44
N ALA A 445 30.60 -9.01 0.35
CA ALA A 445 31.35 -10.17 -0.12
C ALA A 445 31.12 -11.42 0.74
N VAL A 446 31.02 -11.26 2.07
CA VAL A 446 30.72 -12.36 3.00
C VAL A 446 29.29 -12.85 2.79
N GLN A 447 28.32 -11.94 2.74
CA GLN A 447 26.91 -12.30 2.64
C GLN A 447 26.57 -12.93 1.28
N GLU A 448 27.08 -12.39 0.17
CA GLU A 448 26.83 -12.95 -1.16
C GLU A 448 27.37 -14.38 -1.29
N ARG A 449 28.54 -14.66 -0.71
CA ARG A 449 29.06 -16.02 -0.64
C ARG A 449 28.13 -16.93 0.15
N ILE A 450 27.66 -16.50 1.34
CA ILE A 450 26.74 -17.29 2.16
C ILE A 450 25.43 -17.52 1.43
N SER A 451 24.87 -16.47 0.83
CA SER A 451 23.61 -16.57 0.06
C SER A 451 23.73 -17.59 -1.07
N ARG A 452 24.85 -17.57 -1.80
CA ARG A 452 25.13 -18.56 -2.84
C ARG A 452 25.21 -19.98 -2.27
N GLU A 453 25.99 -20.21 -1.21
CA GLU A 453 26.14 -21.50 -0.57
C GLU A 453 24.80 -22.05 -0.05
N GLU A 454 23.94 -21.20 0.53
CA GLU A 454 22.61 -21.60 1.00
C GLU A 454 21.63 -21.89 -0.16
N ASN A 455 21.76 -21.21 -1.28
CA ASN A 455 20.97 -21.47 -2.46
C ASN A 455 21.43 -22.73 -3.21
N GLU A 456 22.74 -22.98 -3.27
CA GLU A 456 23.31 -24.19 -3.90
C GLU A 456 22.84 -25.49 -3.24
N LYS A 457 22.52 -25.47 -1.94
CA LYS A 457 21.95 -26.63 -1.23
C LYS A 457 20.61 -27.07 -1.79
N LEU A 458 19.90 -26.20 -2.51
CA LEU A 458 18.60 -26.50 -3.08
C LEU A 458 18.67 -27.11 -4.48
N ILE A 459 19.85 -27.14 -5.11
CA ILE A 459 20.00 -27.77 -6.43
C ILE A 459 19.58 -29.24 -6.34
N GLY A 460 18.72 -29.66 -7.26
CA GLY A 460 18.13 -31.01 -7.29
C GLY A 460 16.89 -31.18 -6.39
N THR A 461 16.47 -30.15 -5.64
CA THR A 461 15.23 -30.23 -4.84
C THR A 461 14.02 -29.74 -5.66
N GLU A 462 12.87 -30.36 -5.45
CA GLU A 462 11.59 -29.91 -5.97
C GLU A 462 11.05 -28.77 -5.10
N VAL A 463 10.51 -27.73 -5.75
CA VAL A 463 9.93 -26.56 -5.09
C VAL A 463 8.58 -26.18 -5.70
N GLU A 464 7.65 -25.77 -4.83
CA GLU A 464 6.38 -25.16 -5.22
C GLU A 464 6.55 -23.65 -5.39
N LEU A 465 6.11 -23.12 -6.53
CA LEU A 465 6.18 -21.70 -6.87
C LEU A 465 4.78 -21.11 -7.06
N LEU A 466 4.56 -19.93 -6.49
CA LEU A 466 3.49 -19.03 -6.89
C LEU A 466 4.03 -18.14 -8.02
N VAL A 467 3.47 -18.27 -9.20
CA VAL A 467 3.90 -17.53 -10.40
C VAL A 467 3.61 -16.04 -10.22
N GLN A 468 4.58 -15.19 -10.53
CA GLN A 468 4.48 -13.74 -10.39
C GLN A 468 4.28 -13.04 -11.75
N ALA A 469 3.58 -11.91 -11.74
CA ALA A 469 3.39 -11.07 -12.91
C ALA A 469 4.71 -10.39 -13.33
N ASP A 470 5.50 -9.95 -12.33
CA ASP A 470 6.76 -9.26 -12.60
C ASP A 470 7.83 -10.25 -13.03
N GLY A 471 8.20 -10.20 -14.30
CA GLY A 471 9.31 -10.96 -14.86
C GLY A 471 10.68 -10.42 -14.40
N GLY A 472 11.68 -11.30 -14.39
CA GLY A 472 13.07 -10.87 -14.26
C GLY A 472 13.48 -10.01 -15.48
N ARG A 473 14.40 -9.05 -15.29
CA ARG A 473 14.88 -8.12 -16.35
C ARG A 473 15.35 -8.81 -17.65
N LYS A 474 15.63 -10.09 -17.61
CA LYS A 474 16.10 -10.90 -18.76
C LYS A 474 15.10 -11.97 -19.18
N ASN A 475 13.89 -11.99 -18.64
CA ASN A 475 12.92 -13.04 -18.96
C ASN A 475 12.61 -13.10 -20.45
N ASP A 476 12.42 -11.95 -21.10
CA ASP A 476 12.19 -11.89 -22.55
C ASP A 476 13.35 -12.48 -23.37
N GLN A 477 14.59 -12.34 -22.87
CA GLN A 477 15.79 -12.87 -23.53
C GLN A 477 16.03 -14.36 -23.24
N THR A 478 15.62 -14.81 -22.04
CA THR A 478 15.87 -16.18 -21.56
C THR A 478 14.66 -17.09 -21.71
N HIS A 479 13.52 -16.56 -22.13
CA HIS A 479 12.22 -17.25 -22.20
C HIS A 479 11.83 -17.92 -20.88
N ARG A 480 12.23 -17.33 -19.74
CA ARG A 480 11.86 -17.80 -18.40
C ARG A 480 10.72 -16.97 -17.83
N MET A 481 9.92 -17.61 -17.01
CA MET A 481 8.97 -16.96 -16.10
C MET A 481 9.57 -16.86 -14.70
N THR A 482 8.90 -16.10 -13.83
CA THR A 482 9.35 -15.88 -12.45
C THR A 482 8.27 -16.36 -11.48
N GLY A 483 8.69 -17.04 -10.43
CA GLY A 483 7.83 -17.46 -9.32
C GLY A 483 8.52 -17.27 -7.99
N ARG A 484 7.74 -17.30 -6.92
CA ARG A 484 8.23 -17.22 -5.55
C ARG A 484 7.96 -18.52 -4.81
N ALA A 485 9.02 -19.12 -4.28
CA ALA A 485 8.93 -20.31 -3.46
C ALA A 485 8.26 -20.01 -2.10
N ARG A 486 7.79 -21.04 -1.41
CA ARG A 486 7.18 -20.90 -0.07
C ARG A 486 8.12 -20.22 0.93
N ASP A 487 9.41 -20.50 0.86
CA ASP A 487 10.45 -19.86 1.68
C ASP A 487 10.83 -18.43 1.26
N GLY A 488 10.14 -17.89 0.25
CA GLY A 488 10.31 -16.51 -0.23
C GLY A 488 11.42 -16.32 -1.27
N ARG A 489 12.17 -17.36 -1.64
CA ARG A 489 13.19 -17.27 -2.70
C ARG A 489 12.59 -17.03 -4.07
N LEU A 490 13.26 -16.18 -4.85
CA LEU A 490 12.91 -15.91 -6.23
C LEU A 490 13.45 -17.02 -7.12
N VAL A 491 12.61 -17.56 -7.99
CA VAL A 491 12.98 -18.64 -8.92
C VAL A 491 12.61 -18.23 -10.33
N HIS A 492 13.58 -18.26 -11.25
CA HIS A 492 13.34 -18.14 -12.67
C HIS A 492 13.27 -19.55 -13.26
N PHE A 493 12.17 -19.88 -13.93
CA PHE A 493 11.91 -21.24 -14.43
C PHE A 493 11.55 -21.25 -15.91
N ALA A 494 11.83 -22.37 -16.58
CA ALA A 494 11.41 -22.63 -17.95
C ALA A 494 9.92 -23.00 -17.98
N PRO A 495 9.04 -22.28 -18.70
CA PRO A 495 7.61 -22.55 -18.76
C PRO A 495 7.28 -23.67 -19.76
N THR A 496 8.04 -24.75 -19.72
CA THR A 496 7.86 -25.95 -20.56
C THR A 496 7.59 -27.16 -19.67
N PRO A 497 6.85 -28.17 -20.13
CA PRO A 497 6.67 -29.39 -19.34
C PRO A 497 8.01 -30.08 -19.08
N ALA A 498 8.19 -30.61 -17.87
CA ALA A 498 9.26 -31.57 -17.59
C ALA A 498 8.96 -32.90 -18.30
N ALA A 499 9.93 -33.84 -18.34
CA ALA A 499 9.76 -35.13 -19.01
C ALA A 499 8.59 -35.96 -18.46
N ASP A 500 8.30 -35.80 -17.16
CA ASP A 500 7.21 -36.44 -16.41
C ASP A 500 6.08 -35.48 -16.05
N GLY A 501 6.13 -34.23 -16.56
CA GLY A 501 5.25 -33.15 -16.17
C GLY A 501 4.12 -32.86 -17.15
N ALA A 502 3.10 -32.15 -16.64
CA ALA A 502 1.98 -31.67 -17.44
C ALA A 502 1.68 -30.20 -17.14
N ILE A 503 1.40 -29.43 -18.20
CA ILE A 503 0.92 -28.05 -18.11
C ILE A 503 -0.51 -28.01 -18.64
N ASP A 504 -1.44 -27.51 -17.83
CA ASP A 504 -2.82 -27.30 -18.22
C ASP A 504 -3.02 -25.90 -18.81
N GLY A 505 -2.88 -25.81 -20.12
CA GLY A 505 -2.95 -24.54 -20.86
C GLY A 505 -1.73 -23.62 -20.64
N GLU A 506 -1.95 -22.31 -20.65
CA GLU A 506 -0.91 -21.31 -20.43
C GLU A 506 -0.68 -21.08 -18.92
N ILE A 507 0.59 -20.96 -18.51
CA ILE A 507 0.95 -20.63 -17.13
C ILE A 507 0.77 -19.11 -16.94
N ARG A 508 0.05 -18.71 -15.89
CA ARG A 508 -0.32 -17.31 -15.65
C ARG A 508 0.17 -16.84 -14.28
N ALA A 509 0.32 -15.56 -14.12
CA ALA A 509 0.58 -14.95 -12.80
C ALA A 509 -0.55 -15.33 -11.83
N GLY A 510 -0.19 -15.84 -10.66
CA GLY A 510 -1.13 -16.35 -9.66
C GLY A 510 -1.39 -17.86 -9.74
N ASP A 511 -0.96 -18.56 -10.80
CA ASP A 511 -0.97 -20.02 -10.84
C ASP A 511 0.14 -20.60 -9.93
N VAL A 512 -0.03 -21.87 -9.57
CA VAL A 512 0.93 -22.60 -8.75
C VAL A 512 1.55 -23.72 -9.59
N ILE A 513 2.88 -23.80 -9.55
CA ILE A 513 3.63 -24.85 -10.24
C ILE A 513 4.59 -25.56 -9.31
N THR A 514 5.01 -26.78 -9.66
CA THR A 514 6.19 -27.43 -9.07
C THR A 514 7.27 -27.62 -10.14
N THR A 515 8.53 -27.44 -9.71
CA THR A 515 9.68 -27.55 -10.58
C THR A 515 10.92 -27.92 -9.77
N THR A 516 11.97 -28.47 -10.43
CA THR A 516 13.24 -28.81 -9.78
C THR A 516 14.26 -27.69 -9.97
N ILE A 517 14.95 -27.30 -8.90
CA ILE A 517 16.04 -26.32 -8.95
C ILE A 517 17.24 -26.92 -9.69
N THR A 518 17.70 -26.24 -10.73
CA THR A 518 18.84 -26.67 -11.57
C THR A 518 20.08 -25.81 -11.39
N GLY A 519 19.93 -24.61 -10.81
CA GLY A 519 21.04 -23.69 -10.61
C GLY A 519 20.76 -22.65 -9.54
N ALA A 520 21.82 -22.01 -9.07
CA ALA A 520 21.74 -21.06 -7.96
C ALA A 520 22.63 -19.84 -8.20
N ALA A 521 22.12 -18.68 -7.81
CA ALA A 521 22.84 -17.41 -7.72
C ALA A 521 22.61 -16.81 -6.32
N PRO A 522 23.36 -15.79 -5.89
CA PRO A 522 23.16 -15.20 -4.55
C PRO A 522 21.74 -14.70 -4.29
N PHE A 523 21.03 -14.21 -5.31
CA PHE A 523 19.75 -13.52 -5.17
C PHE A 523 18.56 -14.24 -5.81
N PHE A 524 18.80 -15.34 -6.54
CA PHE A 524 17.74 -16.11 -7.20
C PHE A 524 18.18 -17.54 -7.47
N LEU A 525 17.19 -18.38 -7.76
CA LEU A 525 17.39 -19.76 -8.20
C LEU A 525 16.97 -19.91 -9.66
N LEU A 526 17.48 -20.95 -10.32
CA LEU A 526 17.12 -21.33 -11.67
C LEU A 526 16.47 -22.72 -11.67
N ALA A 527 15.44 -22.90 -12.51
CA ALA A 527 14.73 -24.16 -12.67
C ALA A 527 14.45 -24.41 -14.17
N ASP A 528 15.45 -24.90 -14.87
CA ASP A 528 15.43 -25.10 -16.33
C ASP A 528 15.00 -26.52 -16.74
N SER A 529 14.67 -27.40 -15.77
CA SER A 529 14.21 -28.77 -16.03
C SER A 529 12.75 -28.85 -16.50
N GLY A 530 12.05 -27.73 -16.50
CA GLY A 530 10.63 -27.66 -16.82
C GLY A 530 9.73 -27.80 -15.60
N VAL A 531 8.42 -27.84 -15.85
CA VAL A 531 7.35 -27.84 -14.85
C VAL A 531 6.83 -29.27 -14.68
N HIS A 532 6.87 -29.80 -13.44
CA HIS A 532 6.34 -31.12 -13.10
C HIS A 532 4.82 -31.12 -12.94
N SER A 533 4.29 -30.10 -12.27
CA SER A 533 2.84 -29.92 -12.11
C SER A 533 2.44 -28.45 -12.27
N HIS A 534 1.24 -28.23 -12.80
CA HIS A 534 0.64 -26.91 -12.95
C HIS A 534 -0.78 -26.96 -12.41
N ARG A 535 -1.06 -26.09 -11.45
CA ARG A 535 -2.40 -25.92 -10.88
C ARG A 535 -2.90 -24.51 -11.18
N ARG A 536 -3.96 -24.47 -11.98
CA ARG A 536 -4.69 -23.23 -12.27
C ARG A 536 -5.41 -22.74 -11.02
N THR A 537 -5.41 -21.42 -10.85
CA THR A 537 -6.04 -20.79 -9.69
C THR A 537 -7.07 -19.73 -10.12
N LYS A 538 -8.02 -19.42 -9.23
CA LYS A 538 -8.96 -18.29 -9.41
C LYS A 538 -8.21 -16.98 -9.58
N ALA A 539 -7.13 -16.77 -8.84
CA ALA A 539 -6.26 -15.61 -8.97
C ALA A 539 -5.59 -15.52 -10.34
N GLY A 540 -5.15 -16.68 -10.90
CA GLY A 540 -4.61 -16.75 -12.26
C GLY A 540 -5.63 -16.38 -13.32
N ASP A 541 -6.90 -16.83 -13.17
CA ASP A 541 -7.99 -16.44 -14.07
C ASP A 541 -8.25 -14.93 -14.03
N MET A 542 -8.23 -14.34 -12.85
CA MET A 542 -8.44 -12.90 -12.66
C MET A 542 -7.26 -12.07 -13.19
N SER A 543 -6.02 -12.51 -12.94
CA SER A 543 -4.81 -11.87 -13.45
C SER A 543 -4.79 -11.85 -14.98
N ALA A 544 -5.09 -13.00 -15.62
CA ALA A 544 -5.17 -13.10 -17.08
C ALA A 544 -6.28 -12.23 -17.69
N ALA A 545 -7.38 -12.02 -16.96
CA ALA A 545 -8.48 -11.16 -17.38
C ALA A 545 -8.21 -9.66 -17.12
N GLY A 546 -7.04 -9.28 -16.54
CA GLY A 546 -6.76 -7.91 -16.10
C GLY A 546 -7.70 -7.41 -15.00
N LYS A 547 -8.34 -8.33 -14.26
CA LYS A 547 -9.35 -8.02 -13.24
C LYS A 547 -8.75 -8.23 -11.85
N VAL A 548 -8.23 -7.16 -11.26
CA VAL A 548 -7.89 -7.16 -9.84
C VAL A 548 -9.04 -6.47 -9.10
N PRO A 549 -9.78 -7.18 -8.22
CA PRO A 549 -10.90 -6.61 -7.50
C PRO A 549 -10.46 -5.49 -6.56
N THR A 550 -11.27 -4.44 -6.48
CA THR A 550 -11.18 -3.47 -5.40
C THR A 550 -11.74 -4.12 -4.14
N THR A 551 -10.98 -4.12 -3.07
CA THR A 551 -11.43 -4.64 -1.77
C THR A 551 -12.25 -3.56 -1.08
N GLU A 552 -13.53 -3.82 -0.84
CA GLU A 552 -14.34 -2.93 -0.02
C GLU A 552 -13.84 -2.94 1.44
N PRO A 553 -13.98 -1.81 2.15
CA PRO A 553 -13.56 -1.72 3.54
C PRO A 553 -14.34 -2.72 4.40
N VAL A 554 -13.63 -3.58 5.12
CA VAL A 554 -14.21 -4.48 6.11
C VAL A 554 -14.28 -3.72 7.44
N GLY A 555 -15.43 -3.13 7.72
CA GLY A 555 -15.74 -2.47 9.00
C GLY A 555 -17.17 -2.77 9.40
N VAL A 556 -17.42 -2.91 10.68
CA VAL A 556 -18.80 -2.96 11.19
C VAL A 556 -19.42 -1.60 10.91
N GLY A 557 -20.27 -1.53 9.90
CA GLY A 557 -21.03 -0.32 9.60
C GLY A 557 -21.89 0.04 10.81
N LEU A 558 -21.62 1.19 11.42
CA LEU A 558 -22.42 1.73 12.51
C LEU A 558 -23.82 2.17 12.05
N GLY A 559 -24.29 1.71 10.88
CA GLY A 559 -25.64 2.00 10.38
C GLY A 559 -25.90 3.47 10.02
N LEU A 560 -24.87 4.32 10.03
CA LEU A 560 -25.01 5.72 9.62
C LEU A 560 -24.93 5.82 8.10
N PRO A 561 -25.89 6.49 7.42
CA PRO A 561 -25.85 6.67 5.98
C PRO A 561 -24.60 7.49 5.60
N ARG A 562 -23.82 7.01 4.62
CA ARG A 562 -22.71 7.77 4.05
C ARG A 562 -23.27 9.02 3.39
N ILE A 563 -22.76 10.18 3.75
CA ILE A 563 -23.13 11.46 3.13
C ILE A 563 -22.61 11.43 1.69
N GLY A 564 -23.53 11.43 0.71
CA GLY A 564 -23.21 11.53 -0.72
C GLY A 564 -23.47 10.30 -1.60
N GLN A 565 -23.90 9.16 -1.05
CA GLN A 565 -24.36 8.04 -1.90
C GLN A 565 -25.89 8.06 -2.06
N PRO A 566 -26.46 7.93 -3.29
CA PRO A 566 -27.87 7.67 -3.46
C PRO A 566 -28.21 6.31 -2.84
N ALA A 567 -29.29 6.26 -2.03
CA ALA A 567 -29.76 5.03 -1.41
C ALA A 567 -29.98 3.96 -2.48
N ALA A 568 -29.38 2.76 -2.29
CA ALA A 568 -29.66 1.60 -3.11
C ALA A 568 -31.17 1.31 -3.06
N ALA A 569 -31.80 1.14 -4.21
CA ALA A 569 -33.19 0.78 -4.31
C ALA A 569 -33.44 -0.56 -3.59
N PRO A 570 -34.52 -0.70 -2.79
CA PRO A 570 -34.80 -1.94 -2.11
C PRO A 570 -35.00 -3.07 -3.14
N ALA A 571 -34.32 -4.18 -2.92
CA ALA A 571 -34.52 -5.38 -3.70
C ALA A 571 -36.01 -5.82 -3.59
N THR A 572 -36.71 -5.80 -4.72
CA THR A 572 -38.07 -6.34 -4.80
C THR A 572 -37.99 -7.86 -4.62
N SER A 573 -38.37 -8.34 -3.45
CA SER A 573 -38.65 -9.75 -3.23
C SER A 573 -39.86 -10.12 -4.08
N GLY A 574 -39.62 -10.78 -5.20
CA GLY A 574 -40.67 -11.37 -5.99
C GLY A 574 -41.36 -12.47 -5.16
N CYS A 575 -42.62 -12.29 -4.79
CA CYS A 575 -43.49 -13.36 -4.37
C CYS A 575 -43.73 -14.27 -5.60
N GLY A 576 -43.15 -15.48 -5.58
CA GLY A 576 -43.49 -16.56 -6.49
C GLY A 576 -44.84 -17.14 -6.13
N ASP A 577 -45.62 -17.38 -7.15
CA ASP A 577 -46.95 -17.95 -7.30
C ASP A 577 -47.42 -18.92 -6.23
N CYS A 578 -48.59 -18.57 -5.66
CA CYS A 578 -49.56 -19.58 -5.18
C CYS A 578 -50.61 -19.82 -6.28
N ALA A 579 -50.60 -20.99 -6.84
CA ALA A 579 -51.76 -21.66 -7.44
C ALA A 579 -51.65 -23.15 -7.14
#